data_e26c2042f5f6d975bdd99388eccd15d1
#
_entry.id   e26c2042f5f6d975bdd99388eccd15d1
#
_cell.length_a   1.000
_cell.length_b   1.000
_cell.length_c   1.000
_cell.angle_alpha   90.00
_cell.angle_beta   90.00
_cell.angle_gamma   90.00
#
_symmetry.space_group_name_H-M   'P 1'
#
loop_
_entity.id
_entity.type
_entity.pdbx_description
1 polymer ?
#
loop_
_entity_poly.entity_id
_entity_poly.type
_entity_poly.pdbx_seq_one_letter_code
_entity_poly.pdbx_strand_id
1 'polypeptide(L)'
;INNNFYPEFDGITLRKNLAVFYNNKYNMNFDEENFIIGYGASGLLSLIGEVFLCCGDELVTSQLTFESYEISAKRNGAHYVEVPTKENLQINLDGILDAITKKTKMIIICNPNNPTGMILKEEEIKNFIMKVPENVIIVVDEAYFEFIDIPNYKSMMQMIGNYPNVIVIRTFSKVYGLAGARVGYAIMNKEISVNLIKGVEFASSLSALEGAIAALNDVEFIKKTKEVIKEGREYLSKEFKKLGFKVFPTQTNFIYVDTKLDTKFIAEKLKEKGILIRGDLLLSRITVGTMKQNKRLVSAIKDIISNEVL
;
A
#
# COMPACT_ATOMS: atom_id res chain seq x y z
N ILE A 1 3.39 14.53 26.00
CA ILE A 1 2.13 14.52 25.20
C ILE A 1 0.96 14.75 26.14
N ASN A 2 0.16 15.77 25.92
CA ASN A 2 -0.98 16.13 26.74
C ASN A 2 -2.26 15.44 26.22
N ASN A 3 -2.40 14.14 26.42
CA ASN A 3 -3.53 13.36 25.91
C ASN A 3 -4.91 13.72 26.53
N ASN A 4 -4.95 14.67 27.45
CA ASN A 4 -6.18 15.23 28.01
C ASN A 4 -6.81 16.34 27.13
N PHE A 5 -6.15 16.75 26.04
CA PHE A 5 -6.67 17.64 25.03
C PHE A 5 -7.09 16.88 23.78
N TYR A 6 -8.08 17.43 23.08
CA TYR A 6 -8.39 16.95 21.74
C TYR A 6 -7.22 17.22 20.78
N PRO A 7 -6.97 16.33 19.81
CA PRO A 7 -5.99 16.60 18.76
C PRO A 7 -6.47 17.74 17.85
N GLU A 8 -5.55 18.26 17.05
CA GLU A 8 -5.91 19.13 15.93
C GLU A 8 -6.89 18.41 15.00
N PHE A 9 -7.97 19.09 14.63
CA PHE A 9 -9.06 18.54 13.85
C PHE A 9 -8.58 17.82 12.58
N ASP A 10 -7.72 18.49 11.82
CA ASP A 10 -7.21 18.02 10.52
C ASP A 10 -5.73 17.60 10.55
N GLY A 11 -5.10 17.57 11.72
CA GLY A 11 -3.68 17.24 11.89
C GLY A 11 -2.73 18.24 11.21
N ILE A 12 -3.05 19.54 11.26
CA ILE A 12 -2.33 20.61 10.55
C ILE A 12 -0.82 20.60 10.85
N THR A 13 -0.41 20.29 12.08
CA THR A 13 1.02 20.22 12.44
C THR A 13 1.72 19.10 11.68
N LEU A 14 1.14 17.91 11.58
CA LEU A 14 1.72 16.82 10.78
C LEU A 14 1.72 17.18 9.29
N ARG A 15 0.66 17.80 8.77
CA ARG A 15 0.57 18.22 7.35
C ARG A 15 1.69 19.20 6.99
N LYS A 16 1.98 20.18 7.85
CA LYS A 16 3.12 21.11 7.68
C LYS A 16 4.47 20.39 7.70
N ASN A 17 4.66 19.43 8.62
CA ASN A 17 5.88 18.64 8.69
C ASN A 17 6.06 17.77 7.43
N LEU A 18 4.98 17.19 6.89
CA LEU A 18 5.02 16.46 5.63
C LEU A 18 5.43 17.36 4.46
N ALA A 19 4.86 18.57 4.35
CA ALA A 19 5.23 19.52 3.32
C ALA A 19 6.73 19.85 3.38
N VAL A 20 7.26 20.17 4.54
CA VAL A 20 8.70 20.42 4.74
C VAL A 20 9.54 19.20 4.36
N PHE A 21 9.14 18.00 4.82
CA PHE A 21 9.85 16.76 4.52
C PHE A 21 9.93 16.50 3.00
N TYR A 22 8.80 16.61 2.29
CA TYR A 22 8.76 16.32 0.86
C TYR A 22 9.48 17.38 0.02
N ASN A 23 9.36 18.65 0.39
CA ASN A 23 10.07 19.75 -0.28
C ASN A 23 11.60 19.58 -0.15
N ASN A 24 12.09 19.29 1.05
CA ASN A 24 13.53 19.11 1.29
C ASN A 24 14.08 17.83 0.63
N LYS A 25 13.33 16.74 0.66
CA LYS A 25 13.83 15.43 0.19
C LYS A 25 13.68 15.22 -1.31
N TYR A 26 12.62 15.76 -1.89
CA TYR A 26 12.23 15.47 -3.27
C TYR A 26 12.14 16.71 -4.17
N ASN A 27 12.52 17.88 -3.65
CA ASN A 27 12.45 19.16 -4.34
C ASN A 27 11.04 19.45 -4.90
N MET A 28 10.01 19.20 -4.05
CA MET A 28 8.62 19.50 -4.36
C MET A 28 8.29 20.93 -3.91
N ASN A 29 7.14 21.42 -4.32
CA ASN A 29 6.60 22.71 -3.87
C ASN A 29 5.21 22.51 -3.27
N PHE A 30 5.16 21.75 -2.17
CA PHE A 30 3.95 21.44 -1.43
C PHE A 30 3.81 22.35 -0.21
N ASP A 31 2.59 22.59 0.19
CA ASP A 31 2.25 23.12 1.51
C ASP A 31 1.26 22.16 2.21
N GLU A 32 0.77 22.55 3.38
CA GLU A 32 -0.14 21.73 4.17
C GLU A 32 -1.44 21.38 3.47
N GLU A 33 -1.90 22.20 2.53
CA GLU A 33 -3.14 21.98 1.78
C GLU A 33 -3.01 20.81 0.77
N ASN A 34 -1.79 20.38 0.44
CA ASN A 34 -1.56 19.21 -0.39
C ASN A 34 -1.74 17.88 0.35
N PHE A 35 -1.97 17.90 1.67
CA PHE A 35 -2.00 16.70 2.51
C PHE A 35 -3.31 16.55 3.25
N ILE A 36 -3.79 15.30 3.32
CA ILE A 36 -4.89 14.88 4.20
C ILE A 36 -4.38 13.77 5.10
N ILE A 37 -4.65 13.85 6.39
CA ILE A 37 -4.32 12.82 7.37
C ILE A 37 -5.55 11.94 7.63
N GLY A 38 -5.33 10.65 7.85
CA GLY A 38 -6.42 9.72 8.18
C GLY A 38 -5.94 8.50 8.97
N TYR A 39 -6.88 7.66 9.36
CA TYR A 39 -6.66 6.44 10.17
C TYR A 39 -5.95 5.33 9.37
N GLY A 40 -4.68 5.58 9.00
CA GLY A 40 -3.89 4.75 8.08
C GLY A 40 -4.39 4.88 6.63
N ALA A 41 -3.74 4.15 5.72
CA ALA A 41 -4.15 4.15 4.31
C ALA A 41 -5.61 3.68 4.11
N SER A 42 -6.08 2.69 4.89
CA SER A 42 -7.45 2.18 4.76
C SER A 42 -8.51 3.22 5.13
N GLY A 43 -8.26 4.04 6.16
CA GLY A 43 -9.17 5.14 6.52
C GLY A 43 -9.23 6.21 5.42
N LEU A 44 -8.09 6.51 4.80
CA LEU A 44 -8.04 7.43 3.65
C LEU A 44 -8.78 6.87 2.44
N LEU A 45 -8.65 5.58 2.15
CA LEU A 45 -9.41 4.93 1.07
C LEU A 45 -10.92 5.00 1.32
N SER A 46 -11.36 4.82 2.56
CA SER A 46 -12.77 4.99 2.92
C SER A 46 -13.23 6.44 2.71
N LEU A 47 -12.48 7.40 3.22
CA LEU A 47 -12.79 8.84 3.07
C LEU A 47 -12.83 9.26 1.59
N ILE A 48 -11.87 8.84 0.78
CA ILE A 48 -11.83 9.13 -0.65
C ILE A 48 -13.04 8.52 -1.36
N GLY A 49 -13.41 7.28 -1.00
CA GLY A 49 -14.60 6.64 -1.52
C GLY A 49 -15.89 7.38 -1.14
N GLU A 50 -16.03 7.78 0.12
CA GLU A 50 -17.20 8.52 0.63
C GLU A 50 -17.38 9.88 -0.04
N VAL A 51 -16.28 10.56 -0.39
CA VAL A 51 -16.33 11.89 -1.01
C VAL A 51 -16.55 11.82 -2.53
N PHE A 52 -16.01 10.80 -3.22
CA PHE A 52 -15.97 10.79 -4.68
C PHE A 52 -16.81 9.70 -5.34
N LEU A 53 -17.35 8.73 -4.60
CA LEU A 53 -18.19 7.67 -5.15
C LEU A 53 -19.63 7.82 -4.71
N CYS A 54 -20.54 7.61 -5.65
CA CYS A 54 -21.97 7.55 -5.44
C CYS A 54 -22.56 6.23 -5.99
N CYS A 55 -23.84 5.99 -5.66
CA CYS A 55 -24.57 4.85 -6.20
C CYS A 55 -24.59 4.91 -7.74
N GLY A 56 -24.14 3.82 -8.36
CA GLY A 56 -24.09 3.68 -9.82
C GLY A 56 -22.79 4.11 -10.48
N ASP A 57 -21.86 4.73 -9.73
CA ASP A 57 -20.48 4.98 -10.19
C ASP A 57 -19.69 3.66 -10.28
N GLU A 58 -18.57 3.68 -10.99
CA GLU A 58 -17.65 2.56 -11.11
C GLU A 58 -16.29 2.91 -10.50
N LEU A 59 -15.79 1.99 -9.66
CA LEU A 59 -14.40 1.94 -9.23
C LEU A 59 -13.70 0.82 -9.98
N VAL A 60 -12.72 1.16 -10.81
CA VAL A 60 -11.94 0.21 -11.62
C VAL A 60 -10.58 -0.04 -10.98
N THR A 61 -10.18 -1.29 -10.85
CA THR A 61 -8.85 -1.67 -10.37
C THR A 61 -8.43 -3.02 -10.91
N SER A 62 -7.21 -3.44 -10.61
CA SER A 62 -6.71 -4.77 -10.98
C SER A 62 -7.32 -5.85 -10.09
N GLN A 63 -7.62 -6.99 -10.65
CA GLN A 63 -7.79 -8.22 -9.89
C GLN A 63 -6.53 -8.51 -9.06
N LEU A 64 -6.67 -9.30 -8.01
CA LEU A 64 -5.57 -9.67 -7.12
C LEU A 64 -4.83 -8.45 -6.56
N THR A 65 -5.59 -7.55 -5.92
CA THR A 65 -5.10 -6.36 -5.24
C THR A 65 -5.65 -6.26 -3.81
N PHE A 66 -5.56 -5.09 -3.17
CA PHE A 66 -5.95 -4.94 -1.78
C PHE A 66 -7.48 -4.88 -1.61
N GLU A 67 -8.01 -5.80 -0.82
CA GLU A 67 -9.46 -6.00 -0.59
C GLU A 67 -10.25 -4.76 -0.11
N SER A 68 -9.56 -3.80 0.52
CA SER A 68 -10.23 -2.57 1.00
C SER A 68 -10.78 -1.71 -0.13
N TYR A 69 -10.34 -1.88 -1.37
CA TYR A 69 -10.89 -1.14 -2.51
C TYR A 69 -12.30 -1.58 -2.83
N GLU A 70 -12.55 -2.90 -2.84
CA GLU A 70 -13.87 -3.48 -3.02
C GLU A 70 -14.82 -3.05 -1.88
N ILE A 71 -14.33 -3.10 -0.64
CA ILE A 71 -15.10 -2.67 0.53
C ILE A 71 -15.51 -1.20 0.41
N SER A 72 -14.58 -0.33 -0.03
CA SER A 72 -14.87 1.10 -0.23
C SER A 72 -15.92 1.31 -1.32
N ALA A 73 -15.80 0.65 -2.48
CA ALA A 73 -16.79 0.74 -3.55
C ALA A 73 -18.19 0.31 -3.07
N LYS A 74 -18.28 -0.87 -2.46
CA LYS A 74 -19.57 -1.42 -1.99
C LYS A 74 -20.25 -0.55 -0.93
N ARG A 75 -19.49 0.03 0.00
CA ARG A 75 -20.04 0.92 1.03
C ARG A 75 -20.72 2.16 0.44
N ASN A 76 -20.21 2.65 -0.68
CA ASN A 76 -20.75 3.84 -1.36
C ASN A 76 -21.74 3.51 -2.47
N GLY A 77 -22.15 2.24 -2.62
CA GLY A 77 -23.09 1.80 -3.65
C GLY A 77 -22.50 1.83 -5.06
N ALA A 78 -21.19 1.95 -5.19
CA ALA A 78 -20.48 1.93 -6.47
C ALA A 78 -20.23 0.49 -6.93
N HIS A 79 -20.17 0.30 -8.25
CA HIS A 79 -19.78 -0.96 -8.86
C HIS A 79 -18.27 -1.13 -8.79
N TYR A 80 -17.84 -2.27 -8.27
CA TYR A 80 -16.43 -2.65 -8.26
C TYR A 80 -16.11 -3.43 -9.53
N VAL A 81 -15.20 -2.90 -10.36
CA VAL A 81 -14.81 -3.47 -11.64
C VAL A 81 -13.38 -3.99 -11.54
N GLU A 82 -13.24 -5.30 -11.57
CA GLU A 82 -11.94 -5.95 -11.54
C GLU A 82 -11.43 -6.27 -12.93
N VAL A 83 -10.24 -5.78 -13.25
CA VAL A 83 -9.54 -6.11 -14.49
C VAL A 83 -8.57 -7.26 -14.24
N PRO A 84 -8.64 -8.36 -15.02
CA PRO A 84 -7.70 -9.46 -14.87
C PRO A 84 -6.24 -9.02 -14.94
N THR A 85 -5.40 -9.61 -14.06
CA THR A 85 -3.94 -9.42 -14.13
C THR A 85 -3.38 -10.02 -15.42
N LYS A 86 -2.17 -9.61 -15.78
CA LYS A 86 -1.39 -10.32 -16.81
C LYS A 86 -1.06 -11.74 -16.30
N GLU A 87 -0.68 -12.65 -17.20
CA GLU A 87 -0.34 -14.06 -16.85
C GLU A 87 0.73 -14.17 -15.76
N ASN A 88 1.63 -13.21 -15.68
CA ASN A 88 2.67 -13.13 -14.66
C ASN A 88 2.19 -12.49 -13.34
N LEU A 89 0.88 -12.28 -13.15
CA LEU A 89 0.22 -11.61 -12.02
C LEU A 89 0.52 -10.11 -11.90
N GLN A 90 1.09 -9.48 -12.91
CA GLN A 90 1.30 -8.03 -12.93
C GLN A 90 0.00 -7.30 -13.26
N ILE A 91 -0.18 -6.10 -12.73
CA ILE A 91 -1.31 -5.22 -13.05
C ILE A 91 -1.35 -4.96 -14.54
N ASN A 92 -2.52 -5.11 -15.15
CA ASN A 92 -2.78 -4.86 -16.57
C ASN A 92 -3.32 -3.44 -16.78
N LEU A 93 -2.42 -2.47 -16.91
CA LEU A 93 -2.79 -1.06 -17.09
C LEU A 93 -3.59 -0.81 -18.37
N ASP A 94 -3.27 -1.51 -19.47
CA ASP A 94 -4.00 -1.36 -20.72
C ASP A 94 -5.44 -1.88 -20.57
N GLY A 95 -5.61 -3.03 -19.91
CA GLY A 95 -6.95 -3.54 -19.58
C GLY A 95 -7.75 -2.62 -18.66
N ILE A 96 -7.08 -1.91 -17.74
CA ILE A 96 -7.73 -0.90 -16.88
C ILE A 96 -8.20 0.29 -17.74
N LEU A 97 -7.41 0.74 -18.72
CA LEU A 97 -7.82 1.79 -19.66
C LEU A 97 -9.03 1.37 -20.49
N ASP A 98 -9.02 0.14 -21.00
CA ASP A 98 -10.12 -0.40 -21.81
C ASP A 98 -11.42 -0.58 -21.00
N ALA A 99 -11.31 -0.76 -19.67
CA ALA A 99 -12.46 -0.89 -18.79
C ALA A 99 -13.09 0.45 -18.37
N ILE A 100 -12.51 1.59 -18.76
CA ILE A 100 -13.07 2.92 -18.45
C ILE A 100 -14.37 3.15 -19.22
N THR A 101 -15.43 3.47 -18.50
CA THR A 101 -16.74 3.84 -19.06
C THR A 101 -17.13 5.26 -18.65
N LYS A 102 -18.28 5.73 -19.11
CA LYS A 102 -18.86 7.02 -18.66
C LYS A 102 -19.25 7.03 -17.19
N LYS A 103 -19.36 5.86 -16.56
CA LYS A 103 -19.66 5.69 -15.13
C LYS A 103 -18.40 5.59 -14.27
N THR A 104 -17.24 5.36 -14.87
CA THR A 104 -15.98 5.27 -14.13
C THR A 104 -15.69 6.61 -13.47
N LYS A 105 -15.67 6.58 -12.15
CA LYS A 105 -15.39 7.75 -11.31
C LYS A 105 -14.02 7.67 -10.65
N MET A 106 -13.54 6.46 -10.38
CA MET A 106 -12.30 6.24 -9.67
C MET A 106 -11.53 5.04 -10.22
N ILE A 107 -10.21 5.18 -10.30
CA ILE A 107 -9.27 4.09 -10.58
C ILE A 107 -8.31 4.00 -9.41
N ILE A 108 -8.01 2.78 -8.94
CA ILE A 108 -7.00 2.57 -7.90
C ILE A 108 -5.88 1.65 -8.42
N ILE A 109 -4.63 2.12 -8.31
CA ILE A 109 -3.41 1.39 -8.64
C ILE A 109 -2.60 1.19 -7.37
N CYS A 110 -2.43 -0.06 -6.92
CA CYS A 110 -1.56 -0.40 -5.78
C CYS A 110 -0.12 -0.65 -6.28
N ASN A 111 0.83 0.21 -5.91
CA ASN A 111 2.19 0.09 -6.43
C ASN A 111 3.27 0.52 -5.41
N PRO A 112 4.04 -0.44 -4.86
CA PRO A 112 4.03 -1.88 -5.10
C PRO A 112 2.74 -2.58 -4.67
N ASN A 113 2.31 -3.61 -5.40
CA ASN A 113 1.01 -4.23 -5.21
C ASN A 113 0.96 -5.18 -3.99
N ASN A 114 -0.14 -5.17 -3.29
CA ASN A 114 -0.52 -6.15 -2.27
C ASN A 114 -1.69 -7.00 -2.81
N PRO A 115 -1.60 -8.34 -2.95
CA PRO A 115 -0.65 -9.22 -2.25
C PRO A 115 0.60 -9.63 -3.04
N THR A 116 0.74 -9.30 -4.31
CA THR A 116 1.77 -9.87 -5.18
C THR A 116 3.19 -9.38 -4.87
N GLY A 117 3.33 -8.18 -4.27
CA GLY A 117 4.61 -7.51 -4.02
C GLY A 117 5.24 -6.91 -5.27
N MET A 118 4.65 -7.12 -6.43
CA MET A 118 5.20 -6.68 -7.72
C MET A 118 5.07 -5.17 -7.88
N ILE A 119 5.94 -4.62 -8.72
CA ILE A 119 6.02 -3.21 -9.02
C ILE A 119 5.88 -2.97 -10.52
N LEU A 120 5.18 -1.92 -10.89
CA LEU A 120 5.14 -1.38 -12.24
C LEU A 120 6.34 -0.45 -12.48
N LYS A 121 6.76 -0.28 -13.72
CA LYS A 121 7.75 0.74 -14.06
C LYS A 121 7.14 2.13 -13.95
N GLU A 122 7.94 3.12 -13.54
CA GLU A 122 7.48 4.51 -13.45
C GLU A 122 6.81 5.00 -14.73
N GLU A 123 7.47 4.77 -15.86
CA GLU A 123 6.99 5.23 -17.17
C GLU A 123 5.67 4.57 -17.57
N GLU A 124 5.43 3.31 -17.17
CA GLU A 124 4.15 2.63 -17.42
C GLU A 124 3.03 3.34 -16.69
N ILE A 125 3.23 3.72 -15.42
CA ILE A 125 2.21 4.41 -14.62
C ILE A 125 2.00 5.84 -15.12
N LYS A 126 3.09 6.57 -15.45
CA LYS A 126 2.99 7.92 -16.00
C LYS A 126 2.20 7.93 -17.32
N ASN A 127 2.55 7.04 -18.23
CA ASN A 127 1.85 6.91 -19.51
C ASN A 127 0.39 6.51 -19.35
N PHE A 128 0.09 5.71 -18.32
CA PHE A 128 -1.29 5.39 -17.95
C PHE A 128 -2.03 6.63 -17.45
N ILE A 129 -1.48 7.37 -16.48
CA ILE A 129 -2.09 8.59 -15.93
C ILE A 129 -2.42 9.61 -17.04
N MET A 130 -1.51 9.77 -18.00
CA MET A 130 -1.68 10.70 -19.13
C MET A 130 -2.85 10.33 -20.04
N LYS A 131 -3.31 9.08 -20.05
CA LYS A 131 -4.41 8.59 -20.90
C LYS A 131 -5.76 8.56 -20.20
N VAL A 132 -5.77 8.62 -18.86
CA VAL A 132 -7.03 8.59 -18.08
C VAL A 132 -7.75 9.93 -18.21
N PRO A 133 -9.06 9.96 -18.43
CA PRO A 133 -9.83 11.21 -18.48
C PRO A 133 -9.72 12.02 -17.18
N GLU A 134 -9.64 13.34 -17.29
CA GLU A 134 -9.43 14.26 -16.15
C GLU A 134 -10.54 14.21 -15.09
N ASN A 135 -11.76 13.83 -15.48
CA ASN A 135 -12.89 13.67 -14.56
C ASN A 135 -12.87 12.36 -13.75
N VAL A 136 -11.90 11.48 -13.98
CA VAL A 136 -11.70 10.22 -13.26
C VAL A 136 -10.61 10.40 -12.22
N ILE A 137 -10.90 10.16 -10.95
CA ILE A 137 -9.92 10.21 -9.86
C ILE A 137 -8.98 9.01 -9.97
N ILE A 138 -7.68 9.25 -9.93
CA ILE A 138 -6.65 8.21 -9.94
C ILE A 138 -6.01 8.15 -8.55
N VAL A 139 -6.23 7.06 -7.83
CA VAL A 139 -5.57 6.81 -6.55
C VAL A 139 -4.38 5.87 -6.77
N VAL A 140 -3.18 6.33 -6.47
CA VAL A 140 -1.98 5.49 -6.45
C VAL A 140 -1.65 5.16 -5.00
N ASP A 141 -1.93 3.92 -4.61
CA ASP A 141 -1.61 3.43 -3.26
C ASP A 141 -0.14 3.01 -3.19
N GLU A 142 0.65 3.86 -2.58
CA GLU A 142 2.09 3.69 -2.38
C GLU A 142 2.45 3.28 -0.94
N ALA A 143 1.59 2.52 -0.27
CA ALA A 143 1.81 2.08 1.13
C ALA A 143 3.13 1.33 1.36
N TYR A 144 3.75 0.79 0.32
CA TYR A 144 5.01 0.05 0.38
C TYR A 144 6.18 0.76 -0.31
N PHE A 145 6.01 2.00 -0.75
CA PHE A 145 6.97 2.74 -1.55
C PHE A 145 8.38 2.79 -0.95
N GLU A 146 8.50 2.98 0.36
CA GLU A 146 9.78 3.11 1.04
C GLU A 146 10.65 1.84 0.97
N PHE A 147 10.05 0.66 0.70
CA PHE A 147 10.77 -0.61 0.53
C PHE A 147 11.32 -0.84 -0.88
N ILE A 148 11.02 0.03 -1.83
CA ILE A 148 11.56 -0.05 -3.18
C ILE A 148 13.07 0.17 -3.11
N ASP A 149 13.84 -0.78 -3.66
CA ASP A 149 15.29 -0.74 -3.74
C ASP A 149 15.81 -0.58 -5.18
N ILE A 150 14.91 -0.26 -6.12
CA ILE A 150 15.26 0.12 -7.49
C ILE A 150 15.84 1.53 -7.47
N PRO A 151 17.09 1.72 -7.95
CA PRO A 151 17.72 3.04 -7.97
C PRO A 151 16.88 4.07 -8.73
N ASN A 152 16.76 5.27 -8.16
CA ASN A 152 16.08 6.43 -8.77
C ASN A 152 14.58 6.24 -9.08
N TYR A 153 13.95 5.20 -8.54
CA TYR A 153 12.50 5.02 -8.70
C TYR A 153 11.72 6.16 -8.03
N LYS A 154 10.84 6.79 -8.79
CA LYS A 154 10.12 7.99 -8.37
C LYS A 154 8.67 7.69 -8.02
N SER A 155 8.17 8.39 -7.02
CA SER A 155 6.74 8.37 -6.64
C SER A 155 5.88 9.09 -7.66
N MET A 156 4.63 8.65 -7.78
CA MET A 156 3.64 9.34 -8.62
C MET A 156 3.16 10.68 -8.03
N MET A 157 3.59 11.06 -6.83
CA MET A 157 3.36 12.41 -6.32
C MET A 157 3.91 13.51 -7.25
N GLN A 158 4.93 13.19 -8.09
CA GLN A 158 5.47 14.12 -9.07
C GLN A 158 4.48 14.46 -10.21
N MET A 159 3.43 13.66 -10.37
CA MET A 159 2.39 13.89 -11.37
C MET A 159 1.33 14.89 -10.91
N ILE A 160 1.17 15.10 -9.60
CA ILE A 160 0.08 15.89 -9.00
C ILE A 160 -0.01 17.31 -9.55
N GLY A 161 1.13 17.95 -9.84
CA GLY A 161 1.16 19.32 -10.38
C GLY A 161 0.55 19.46 -11.78
N ASN A 162 0.69 18.42 -12.61
CA ASN A 162 0.21 18.42 -13.99
C ASN A 162 -1.10 17.64 -14.18
N TYR A 163 -1.42 16.74 -13.24
CA TYR A 163 -2.61 15.89 -13.26
C TYR A 163 -3.35 16.04 -11.94
N PRO A 164 -4.25 17.03 -11.84
CA PRO A 164 -4.90 17.39 -10.59
C PRO A 164 -5.81 16.27 -10.04
N ASN A 165 -6.22 15.32 -10.87
CA ASN A 165 -7.03 14.15 -10.51
C ASN A 165 -6.22 13.00 -9.87
N VAL A 166 -4.90 13.17 -9.65
CA VAL A 166 -4.05 12.15 -9.02
C VAL A 166 -4.00 12.35 -7.50
N ILE A 167 -4.24 11.27 -6.77
CA ILE A 167 -4.09 11.17 -5.32
C ILE A 167 -3.06 10.07 -5.04
N VAL A 168 -2.04 10.36 -4.23
CA VAL A 168 -1.07 9.37 -3.76
C VAL A 168 -1.30 9.08 -2.29
N ILE A 169 -1.46 7.81 -1.91
CA ILE A 169 -1.64 7.40 -0.52
C ILE A 169 -0.34 6.82 0.04
N ARG A 170 0.00 7.22 1.26
CA ARG A 170 1.14 6.73 2.05
C ARG A 170 0.70 6.38 3.48
N THR A 171 1.52 5.64 4.19
CA THR A 171 1.18 5.19 5.55
C THR A 171 2.39 5.11 6.47
N PHE A 172 2.18 5.41 7.73
CA PHE A 172 3.16 5.15 8.78
C PHE A 172 3.14 3.70 9.29
N SER A 173 2.20 2.89 8.82
CA SER A 173 2.01 1.50 9.28
C SER A 173 3.12 0.53 8.86
N LYS A 174 3.94 0.87 7.85
CA LYS A 174 4.88 -0.07 7.23
C LYS A 174 6.32 0.23 7.64
N VAL A 175 7.08 0.96 6.84
CA VAL A 175 8.49 1.24 7.09
C VAL A 175 8.74 1.95 8.42
N TYR A 176 7.84 2.81 8.82
CA TYR A 176 7.91 3.57 10.08
C TYR A 176 7.53 2.76 11.32
N GLY A 177 7.04 1.53 11.19
CA GLY A 177 6.72 0.66 12.32
C GLY A 177 5.51 1.06 13.16
N LEU A 178 4.68 2.00 12.70
CA LEU A 178 3.56 2.58 13.46
C LEU A 178 2.19 2.00 13.07
N ALA A 179 2.11 0.70 12.76
CA ALA A 179 0.85 0.08 12.34
C ALA A 179 -0.28 0.24 13.38
N GLY A 180 0.03 0.13 14.66
CA GLY A 180 -0.91 0.30 15.77
C GLY A 180 -1.35 1.73 16.01
N ALA A 181 -0.57 2.73 15.58
CA ALA A 181 -0.91 4.15 15.73
C ALA A 181 -2.01 4.61 14.77
N ARG A 182 -2.27 3.86 13.70
CA ARG A 182 -3.31 4.17 12.71
C ARG A 182 -3.16 5.55 12.07
N VAL A 183 -1.99 5.88 11.55
CA VAL A 183 -1.74 7.13 10.82
C VAL A 183 -1.33 6.84 9.39
N GLY A 184 -1.93 7.55 8.46
CA GLY A 184 -1.57 7.60 7.05
C GLY A 184 -1.84 8.99 6.51
N TYR A 185 -1.41 9.24 5.30
CA TYR A 185 -1.64 10.51 4.62
C TYR A 185 -1.83 10.30 3.12
N ALA A 186 -2.62 11.18 2.54
CA ALA A 186 -2.78 11.30 1.10
C ALA A 186 -2.15 12.62 0.63
N ILE A 187 -1.55 12.61 -0.56
CA ILE A 187 -0.93 13.74 -1.22
C ILE A 187 -1.71 14.02 -2.49
N MET A 188 -2.13 15.25 -2.73
CA MET A 188 -2.97 15.60 -3.87
C MET A 188 -2.91 17.08 -4.23
N ASN A 189 -3.58 17.46 -5.30
CA ASN A 189 -3.82 18.86 -5.62
C ASN A 189 -4.76 19.50 -4.57
N LYS A 190 -4.56 20.77 -4.27
CA LYS A 190 -5.35 21.54 -3.30
C LYS A 190 -6.85 21.54 -3.62
N GLU A 191 -7.21 21.60 -4.88
CA GLU A 191 -8.62 21.57 -5.33
C GLU A 191 -9.35 20.30 -4.90
N ILE A 192 -8.66 19.17 -4.91
CA ILE A 192 -9.19 17.89 -4.41
C ILE A 192 -9.19 17.87 -2.88
N SER A 193 -8.11 18.31 -2.26
CA SER A 193 -7.93 18.35 -0.81
C SER A 193 -9.06 19.10 -0.10
N VAL A 194 -9.50 20.25 -0.64
CA VAL A 194 -10.61 21.05 -0.09
C VAL A 194 -11.91 20.24 0.05
N ASN A 195 -12.15 19.27 -0.83
CA ASN A 195 -13.33 18.41 -0.72
C ASN A 195 -13.16 17.33 0.33
N LEU A 196 -11.96 16.73 0.41
CA LEU A 196 -11.67 15.68 1.37
C LEU A 196 -11.59 16.19 2.82
N ILE A 197 -11.04 17.38 3.04
CA ILE A 197 -10.91 17.95 4.40
C ILE A 197 -12.26 18.14 5.10
N LYS A 198 -13.33 18.37 4.33
CA LYS A 198 -14.70 18.50 4.86
C LYS A 198 -15.26 17.19 5.43
N GLY A 199 -14.73 16.05 4.98
CA GLY A 199 -15.11 14.73 5.47
C GLY A 199 -14.25 14.22 6.65
N VAL A 200 -13.26 15.01 7.09
CA VAL A 200 -12.40 14.64 8.23
C VAL A 200 -13.07 15.11 9.52
N GLU A 201 -13.42 14.16 10.41
CA GLU A 201 -13.89 14.52 11.77
C GLU A 201 -12.72 14.77 12.71
N PHE A 202 -11.77 13.80 12.77
CA PHE A 202 -10.47 13.95 13.42
C PHE A 202 -9.42 13.18 12.62
N ALA A 203 -8.28 13.80 12.37
CA ALA A 203 -7.23 13.19 11.55
C ALA A 203 -6.63 11.92 12.19
N SER A 204 -6.36 11.95 13.50
CA SER A 204 -5.88 10.82 14.31
C SER A 204 -5.78 11.24 15.78
N SER A 205 -5.38 10.32 16.69
CA SER A 205 -5.09 10.67 18.09
C SER A 205 -3.84 11.55 18.21
N LEU A 206 -3.76 12.38 19.25
CA LEU A 206 -2.60 13.25 19.48
C LEU A 206 -1.29 12.46 19.55
N SER A 207 -1.27 11.34 20.30
CA SER A 207 -0.08 10.48 20.39
C SER A 207 0.33 9.86 19.06
N ALA A 208 -0.63 9.57 18.20
CA ALA A 208 -0.36 9.04 16.87
C ALA A 208 0.23 10.11 15.93
N LEU A 209 -0.29 11.35 15.98
CA LEU A 209 0.23 12.47 15.20
C LEU A 209 1.67 12.82 15.62
N GLU A 210 1.92 12.95 16.92
CA GLU A 210 3.27 13.21 17.46
C GLU A 210 4.26 12.06 17.12
N GLY A 211 3.81 10.81 17.24
CA GLY A 211 4.61 9.66 16.85
C GLY A 211 4.96 9.65 15.36
N ALA A 212 4.03 10.08 14.51
CA ALA A 212 4.29 10.20 13.07
C ALA A 212 5.29 11.31 12.75
N ILE A 213 5.18 12.48 13.42
CA ILE A 213 6.14 13.59 13.26
C ILE A 213 7.55 13.15 13.69
N ALA A 214 7.67 12.46 14.82
CA ALA A 214 8.95 11.93 15.28
C ALA A 214 9.54 10.91 14.29
N ALA A 215 8.71 10.00 13.78
CA ALA A 215 9.12 8.96 12.84
C ALA A 215 9.60 9.49 11.48
N LEU A 216 9.07 10.63 11.00
CA LEU A 216 9.55 11.27 9.77
C LEU A 216 11.03 11.64 9.85
N ASN A 217 11.51 11.99 11.04
CA ASN A 217 12.86 12.45 11.31
C ASN A 217 13.82 11.32 11.73
N ASP A 218 13.31 10.10 12.01
CA ASP A 218 14.13 8.96 12.39
C ASP A 218 14.69 8.22 11.16
N VAL A 219 15.66 8.86 10.51
CA VAL A 219 16.30 8.34 9.30
C VAL A 219 17.03 7.01 9.57
N GLU A 220 17.59 6.84 10.76
CA GLU A 220 18.32 5.63 11.14
C GLU A 220 17.39 4.42 11.26
N PHE A 221 16.23 4.58 11.90
CA PHE A 221 15.24 3.53 12.02
C PHE A 221 14.73 3.09 10.63
N ILE A 222 14.41 4.06 9.76
CA ILE A 222 13.96 3.79 8.39
C ILE A 222 15.03 3.00 7.62
N LYS A 223 16.29 3.45 7.68
CA LYS A 223 17.43 2.79 7.02
C LYS A 223 17.58 1.35 7.50
N LYS A 224 17.64 1.15 8.81
CA LYS A 224 17.77 -0.18 9.43
C LYS A 224 16.60 -1.10 9.07
N THR A 225 15.36 -0.58 9.08
CA THR A 225 14.17 -1.34 8.69
C THR A 225 14.27 -1.80 7.24
N LYS A 226 14.67 -0.92 6.33
CA LYS A 226 14.85 -1.25 4.90
C LYS A 226 15.92 -2.33 4.70
N GLU A 227 17.05 -2.23 5.38
CA GLU A 227 18.14 -3.21 5.33
C GLU A 227 17.67 -4.60 5.81
N VAL A 228 17.04 -4.67 6.98
CA VAL A 228 16.49 -5.92 7.53
C VAL A 228 15.48 -6.56 6.59
N ILE A 229 14.59 -5.76 6.00
CA ILE A 229 13.57 -6.28 5.06
C ILE A 229 14.22 -6.75 3.76
N LYS A 230 15.19 -6.02 3.21
CA LYS A 230 15.92 -6.42 2.01
C LYS A 230 16.64 -7.75 2.20
N GLU A 231 17.46 -7.86 3.23
CA GLU A 231 18.18 -9.10 3.58
C GLU A 231 17.20 -10.28 3.80
N GLY A 232 16.11 -10.04 4.51
CA GLY A 232 15.09 -11.03 4.77
C GLY A 232 14.36 -11.49 3.51
N ARG A 233 14.03 -10.59 2.58
CA ARG A 233 13.45 -10.92 1.26
C ARG A 233 14.38 -11.81 0.44
N GLU A 234 15.65 -11.42 0.37
CA GLU A 234 16.68 -12.17 -0.37
C GLU A 234 16.85 -13.58 0.21
N TYR A 235 16.95 -13.67 1.55
CA TYR A 235 17.05 -14.95 2.24
C TYR A 235 15.85 -15.86 1.99
N LEU A 236 14.63 -15.36 2.24
CA LEU A 236 13.41 -16.15 2.04
C LEU A 236 13.23 -16.57 0.58
N SER A 237 13.46 -15.65 -0.35
CA SER A 237 13.35 -15.96 -1.78
C SER A 237 14.35 -17.05 -2.21
N LYS A 238 15.58 -16.99 -1.71
CA LYS A 238 16.60 -18.00 -1.98
C LYS A 238 16.22 -19.37 -1.42
N GLU A 239 15.82 -19.41 -0.13
CA GLU A 239 15.48 -20.68 0.52
C GLU A 239 14.23 -21.33 -0.07
N PHE A 240 13.22 -20.52 -0.41
CA PHE A 240 11.99 -21.05 -1.01
C PHE A 240 12.19 -21.57 -2.44
N LYS A 241 13.03 -20.90 -3.23
CA LYS A 241 13.44 -21.44 -4.55
C LYS A 241 14.18 -22.78 -4.43
N LYS A 242 15.01 -22.99 -3.40
CA LYS A 242 15.66 -24.29 -3.14
C LYS A 242 14.65 -25.39 -2.81
N LEU A 243 13.50 -25.03 -2.23
CA LEU A 243 12.39 -25.96 -1.98
C LEU A 243 11.53 -26.23 -3.21
N GLY A 244 11.88 -25.68 -4.38
CA GLY A 244 11.12 -25.83 -5.62
C GLY A 244 9.89 -24.95 -5.73
N PHE A 245 9.75 -23.94 -4.86
CA PHE A 245 8.62 -23.01 -4.88
C PHE A 245 8.84 -21.89 -5.91
N LYS A 246 7.76 -21.41 -6.50
CA LYS A 246 7.79 -20.24 -7.37
C LYS A 246 7.61 -18.97 -6.52
N VAL A 247 8.67 -18.19 -6.39
CA VAL A 247 8.66 -16.90 -5.66
C VAL A 247 8.54 -15.76 -6.66
N PHE A 248 7.54 -14.89 -6.47
CA PHE A 248 7.34 -13.72 -7.32
C PHE A 248 8.28 -12.58 -6.92
N PRO A 249 8.73 -11.73 -7.88
CA PRO A 249 9.50 -10.53 -7.57
C PRO A 249 8.72 -9.61 -6.63
N THR A 250 9.40 -9.02 -5.65
CA THR A 250 8.72 -8.15 -4.68
C THR A 250 9.56 -6.93 -4.31
N GLN A 251 8.86 -5.81 -4.12
CA GLN A 251 9.41 -4.55 -3.60
C GLN A 251 8.65 -4.09 -2.34
N THR A 252 8.19 -5.07 -1.54
CA THR A 252 7.43 -4.83 -0.30
C THR A 252 8.16 -5.44 0.91
N ASN A 253 7.53 -5.41 2.09
CA ASN A 253 7.99 -6.12 3.29
C ASN A 253 7.42 -7.55 3.41
N PHE A 254 7.02 -8.15 2.31
CA PHE A 254 6.56 -9.53 2.24
C PHE A 254 7.00 -10.18 0.92
N ILE A 255 6.91 -11.50 0.85
CA ILE A 255 7.04 -12.27 -0.38
C ILE A 255 5.70 -12.89 -0.73
N TYR A 256 5.47 -13.09 -2.04
CA TYR A 256 4.33 -13.81 -2.58
C TYR A 256 4.85 -15.07 -3.28
N VAL A 257 4.33 -16.23 -2.88
CA VAL A 257 4.94 -17.51 -3.23
C VAL A 257 3.90 -18.58 -3.50
N ASP A 258 4.09 -19.30 -4.61
CA ASP A 258 3.39 -20.54 -4.91
C ASP A 258 4.18 -21.70 -4.27
N THR A 259 3.62 -22.23 -3.20
CA THR A 259 4.19 -23.36 -2.46
C THR A 259 3.74 -24.70 -3.04
N LYS A 260 2.88 -24.70 -4.08
CA LYS A 260 2.21 -25.88 -4.64
C LYS A 260 1.35 -26.66 -3.62
N LEU A 261 1.18 -26.12 -2.43
CA LEU A 261 0.31 -26.62 -1.38
C LEU A 261 -0.89 -25.69 -1.25
N ASP A 262 -2.00 -26.24 -0.78
CA ASP A 262 -3.18 -25.41 -0.45
C ASP A 262 -2.81 -24.35 0.58
N THR A 263 -3.23 -23.10 0.35
CA THR A 263 -2.81 -21.97 1.17
C THR A 263 -3.39 -22.01 2.59
N LYS A 264 -4.61 -22.57 2.75
CA LYS A 264 -5.23 -22.75 4.07
C LYS A 264 -4.51 -23.83 4.84
N PHE A 265 -4.22 -24.95 4.17
CA PHE A 265 -3.48 -26.07 4.76
C PHE A 265 -2.13 -25.62 5.32
N ILE A 266 -1.31 -24.93 4.51
CA ILE A 266 0.01 -24.47 4.97
C ILE A 266 -0.10 -23.44 6.09
N ALA A 267 -1.11 -22.55 6.05
CA ALA A 267 -1.35 -21.59 7.10
C ALA A 267 -1.74 -22.25 8.44
N GLU A 268 -2.58 -23.28 8.40
CA GLU A 268 -2.98 -24.08 9.59
C GLU A 268 -1.78 -24.81 10.16
N LYS A 269 -1.00 -25.50 9.33
CA LYS A 269 0.21 -26.22 9.78
C LYS A 269 1.28 -25.29 10.37
N LEU A 270 1.46 -24.10 9.81
CA LEU A 270 2.34 -23.11 10.38
C LEU A 270 1.79 -22.53 11.70
N LYS A 271 0.47 -22.36 11.81
CA LYS A 271 -0.19 -21.92 13.04
C LYS A 271 0.03 -22.91 14.18
N GLU A 272 -0.05 -24.23 13.94
CA GLU A 272 0.30 -25.29 14.91
C GLU A 272 1.74 -25.11 15.45
N LYS A 273 2.65 -24.57 14.66
CA LYS A 273 4.04 -24.26 15.03
C LYS A 273 4.23 -22.82 15.56
N GLY A 274 3.13 -22.07 15.81
CA GLY A 274 3.15 -20.69 16.31
C GLY A 274 3.65 -19.67 15.29
N ILE A 275 3.41 -19.91 14.00
CA ILE A 275 3.73 -19.00 12.89
C ILE A 275 2.45 -18.67 12.13
N LEU A 276 2.12 -17.37 12.04
CA LEU A 276 0.91 -16.90 11.36
C LEU A 276 1.24 -16.35 9.99
N ILE A 277 0.55 -16.84 8.96
CA ILE A 277 0.52 -16.29 7.60
C ILE A 277 -0.93 -16.13 7.11
N ARG A 278 -1.13 -15.40 6.01
CA ARG A 278 -2.44 -15.34 5.34
C ARG A 278 -2.68 -16.62 4.55
N GLY A 279 -3.77 -17.32 4.87
CA GLY A 279 -4.21 -18.55 4.19
C GLY A 279 -5.45 -18.38 3.30
N ASP A 280 -5.92 -17.15 3.13
CA ASP A 280 -7.15 -16.77 2.43
C ASP A 280 -6.88 -16.11 1.06
N LEU A 281 -5.65 -16.14 0.60
CA LEU A 281 -5.22 -15.60 -0.69
C LEU A 281 -5.02 -16.74 -1.72
N LEU A 282 -5.00 -16.36 -3.00
CA LEU A 282 -4.72 -17.29 -4.11
C LEU A 282 -3.40 -18.05 -3.90
N LEU A 283 -2.36 -17.36 -3.47
CA LEU A 283 -1.06 -17.92 -3.11
C LEU A 283 -0.63 -17.38 -1.73
N SER A 284 0.39 -17.98 -1.15
CA SER A 284 0.86 -17.59 0.19
C SER A 284 1.55 -16.23 0.19
N ARG A 285 1.04 -15.28 0.98
CA ARG A 285 1.73 -14.02 1.28
C ARG A 285 2.38 -14.12 2.66
N ILE A 286 3.69 -13.98 2.70
CA ILE A 286 4.51 -14.17 3.89
C ILE A 286 5.25 -12.88 4.21
N THR A 287 4.97 -12.30 5.36
CA THR A 287 5.66 -11.10 5.83
C THR A 287 7.11 -11.43 6.21
N VAL A 288 8.02 -10.59 5.77
CA VAL A 288 9.45 -10.67 6.12
C VAL A 288 9.62 -10.24 7.57
N GLY A 289 10.20 -11.11 8.38
CA GLY A 289 10.54 -10.85 9.77
C GLY A 289 12.04 -10.59 9.97
N THR A 290 12.48 -10.63 11.23
CA THR A 290 13.92 -10.69 11.55
C THR A 290 14.55 -11.96 10.99
N MET A 291 15.85 -11.98 10.79
CA MET A 291 16.54 -13.17 10.27
C MET A 291 16.28 -14.42 11.13
N LYS A 292 16.17 -14.27 12.46
CA LYS A 292 15.80 -15.37 13.37
C LYS A 292 14.39 -15.92 13.06
N GLN A 293 13.41 -15.04 12.83
CA GLN A 293 12.04 -15.42 12.48
C GLN A 293 11.98 -16.06 11.09
N ASN A 294 12.70 -15.52 10.12
CA ASN A 294 12.74 -16.04 8.76
C ASN A 294 13.37 -17.46 8.72
N LYS A 295 14.44 -17.70 9.48
CA LYS A 295 15.05 -19.04 9.62
C LYS A 295 14.09 -20.04 10.26
N ARG A 296 13.36 -19.62 11.32
CA ARG A 296 12.33 -20.45 11.96
C ARG A 296 11.22 -20.84 11.00
N LEU A 297 10.74 -19.87 10.20
CA LEU A 297 9.73 -20.11 9.17
C LEU A 297 10.20 -21.15 8.13
N VAL A 298 11.40 -20.97 7.59
CA VAL A 298 11.97 -21.91 6.61
C VAL A 298 12.12 -23.32 7.19
N SER A 299 12.57 -23.45 8.43
CA SER A 299 12.64 -24.75 9.12
C SER A 299 11.26 -25.39 9.26
N ALA A 300 10.27 -24.61 9.70
CA ALA A 300 8.89 -25.10 9.87
C ALA A 300 8.27 -25.59 8.55
N ILE A 301 8.52 -24.87 7.46
CA ILE A 301 8.05 -25.27 6.12
C ILE A 301 8.75 -26.57 5.66
N LYS A 302 10.05 -26.70 5.86
CA LYS A 302 10.79 -27.94 5.55
C LYS A 302 10.20 -29.14 6.29
N ASP A 303 9.92 -29.00 7.59
CA ASP A 303 9.30 -30.04 8.40
C ASP A 303 7.90 -30.44 7.87
N ILE A 304 7.09 -29.44 7.49
CA ILE A 304 5.74 -29.71 6.93
C ILE A 304 5.85 -30.51 5.66
N ILE A 305 6.72 -30.12 4.72
CA ILE A 305 6.89 -30.81 3.44
C ILE A 305 7.41 -32.23 3.64
N SER A 306 8.38 -32.43 4.54
CA SER A 306 8.96 -33.75 4.80
C SER A 306 7.95 -34.73 5.41
N ASN A 307 6.97 -34.24 6.16
CA ASN A 307 5.94 -35.06 6.78
C ASN A 307 4.75 -35.36 5.85
N GLU A 308 4.60 -34.62 4.75
CA GLU A 308 3.49 -34.80 3.77
C GLU A 308 3.91 -35.62 2.53
N VAL A 309 5.21 -35.82 2.30
CA VAL A 309 5.75 -36.60 1.19
C VAL A 309 5.97 -38.09 1.58
N LEU A 310 5.64 -38.44 2.83
CA LEU A 310 5.58 -39.82 3.32
C LEU A 310 4.14 -40.29 3.38
#